data_73c2ed0df4485c675d42eec34a0616ad
#
_entry.id   73c2ed0df4485c675d42eec34a0616ad
#
_cell.length_a   1.000
_cell.length_b   1.000
_cell.length_c   1.000
_cell.angle_alpha   90.00
_cell.angle_beta   90.00
_cell.angle_gamma   90.00
#
_symmetry.space_group_name_H-M   'P 1'
#
loop_
_entity.id
_entity.type
_entity.pdbx_description
1 polymer ?
#
loop_
_entity_poly.entity_id
_entity_poly.type
_entity_poly.pdbx_seq_one_letter_code
_entity_poly.pdbx_strand_id
1 'polypeptide(L)'
;MSNPELVSFIQECDVKLFEEGCTSVIDVIGKFIENNEDESAFYIVNIKKIVEQYEKWNEHLPRVKPFYAVKCNPNPIITKLLNSFNVGFDCASKNEISQIIAQGTNPENVIFANPCKASGQIKFARSEDVDLMTFDDVHELYKIKLYHPHAKLVLRITVDDSKSVCKFNCKFGAHRDEIGNILNIAKSLGLNVIGVSFHVGSNCLDAKTYYNAIEDVKKIFDVAKEVGLAFNLVDIGGGFPGYDKDDSVTFEEIAKEINRGIDDFFPGDDVEIIAEPGRYFVCSSHTLVTNVIGKKKIGEKFIYYLNDGIYGSFNCVYFDHVKPIIMPYNEREGKRYESTVFGPTCDSIDIISESCQLPDLAIGEWVYVENFGAYTSAAASTFNGFQQTRCVFCFV
;
A
#
# COMPACT_ATOMS: atom_id res chain seq x y z
N MET A 1 -7.21 -18.63 18.89
CA MET A 1 -7.81 -18.34 17.57
C MET A 1 -9.28 -18.73 17.63
N SER A 2 -10.18 -17.74 17.70
CA SER A 2 -11.64 -17.97 17.84
C SER A 2 -12.41 -17.75 16.53
N ASN A 3 -11.73 -17.31 15.45
CA ASN A 3 -12.38 -17.10 14.15
C ASN A 3 -12.19 -18.33 13.25
N PRO A 4 -13.28 -19.10 12.95
CA PRO A 4 -13.21 -20.30 12.12
C PRO A 4 -12.70 -20.02 10.68
N GLU A 5 -13.04 -18.84 10.13
CA GLU A 5 -12.61 -18.45 8.78
C GLU A 5 -11.09 -18.25 8.72
N LEU A 6 -10.49 -17.63 9.74
CA LEU A 6 -9.04 -17.48 9.83
C LEU A 6 -8.33 -18.83 9.98
N VAL A 7 -8.92 -19.78 10.72
CA VAL A 7 -8.36 -21.14 10.85
C VAL A 7 -8.38 -21.85 9.51
N SER A 8 -9.50 -21.78 8.76
CA SER A 8 -9.60 -22.36 7.41
C SER A 8 -8.58 -21.73 6.46
N PHE A 9 -8.47 -20.40 6.48
CA PHE A 9 -7.50 -19.64 5.67
C PHE A 9 -6.06 -20.07 5.91
N ILE A 10 -5.67 -20.21 7.19
CA ILE A 10 -4.32 -20.64 7.59
C ILE A 10 -3.99 -22.02 7.00
N GLN A 11 -4.95 -22.95 7.05
CA GLN A 11 -4.79 -24.32 6.52
C GLN A 11 -4.71 -24.32 4.98
N GLU A 12 -5.59 -23.56 4.31
CA GLU A 12 -5.64 -23.53 2.85
C GLU A 12 -4.43 -22.84 2.20
N CYS A 13 -3.82 -21.88 2.88
CA CYS A 13 -2.72 -21.06 2.35
C CYS A 13 -1.33 -21.52 2.80
N ASP A 14 -1.20 -22.72 3.40
CA ASP A 14 0.09 -23.24 3.93
C ASP A 14 0.81 -22.22 4.83
N VAL A 15 0.03 -21.51 5.65
CA VAL A 15 0.58 -20.58 6.64
C VAL A 15 1.16 -21.40 7.78
N LYS A 16 2.44 -21.25 8.02
CA LYS A 16 3.16 -22.00 9.06
C LYS A 16 2.73 -21.50 10.44
N LEU A 17 2.05 -22.37 11.17
CA LEU A 17 1.91 -22.22 12.61
C LEU A 17 3.18 -22.78 13.22
N PHE A 18 4.01 -21.94 13.77
CA PHE A 18 5.20 -22.39 14.46
C PHE A 18 4.79 -22.96 15.82
N GLU A 19 5.21 -24.22 16.08
CA GLU A 19 4.99 -24.95 17.33
C GLU A 19 5.64 -24.26 18.53
N GLU A 20 5.38 -24.77 19.74
CA GLU A 20 5.91 -24.26 21.00
C GLU A 20 7.39 -23.85 20.91
N GLY A 21 7.66 -22.57 21.25
CA GLY A 21 9.00 -21.98 21.25
C GLY A 21 9.27 -20.92 20.17
N CYS A 22 8.37 -20.67 19.20
CA CYS A 22 8.41 -19.49 18.34
C CYS A 22 7.38 -18.47 18.80
N THR A 23 7.81 -17.45 19.48
CA THR A 23 6.97 -16.36 19.98
C THR A 23 7.18 -15.04 19.24
N SER A 24 8.19 -14.99 18.37
CA SER A 24 8.59 -13.81 17.64
C SER A 24 8.98 -14.11 16.19
N VAL A 25 8.97 -13.08 15.34
CA VAL A 25 9.47 -13.15 13.95
C VAL A 25 10.96 -13.56 13.93
N ILE A 26 11.74 -13.15 14.91
CA ILE A 26 13.18 -13.51 15.02
C ILE A 26 13.36 -15.01 15.23
N ASP A 27 12.52 -15.66 16.06
CA ASP A 27 12.55 -17.11 16.24
C ASP A 27 12.22 -17.83 14.92
N VAL A 28 11.25 -17.31 14.16
CA VAL A 28 10.87 -17.83 12.84
C VAL A 28 12.04 -17.73 11.85
N ILE A 29 12.72 -16.58 11.82
CA ILE A 29 13.91 -16.36 10.98
C ILE A 29 14.96 -17.43 11.30
N GLY A 30 15.27 -17.64 12.59
CA GLY A 30 16.28 -18.64 13.01
C GLY A 30 15.98 -20.05 12.50
N LYS A 31 14.77 -20.54 12.76
CA LYS A 31 14.33 -21.85 12.27
C LYS A 31 14.36 -21.98 10.75
N PHE A 32 14.06 -20.87 10.04
CA PHE A 32 14.08 -20.88 8.58
C PHE A 32 15.50 -20.89 8.03
N ILE A 33 16.42 -20.13 8.60
CA ILE A 33 17.83 -20.07 8.20
C ILE A 33 18.50 -21.45 8.37
N GLU A 34 18.24 -22.15 9.47
CA GLU A 34 18.78 -23.48 9.74
C GLU A 34 18.44 -24.52 8.66
N ASN A 35 17.32 -24.32 7.94
CA ASN A 35 16.82 -25.22 6.90
C ASN A 35 16.94 -24.62 5.49
N ASN A 36 17.54 -23.43 5.32
CA ASN A 36 17.65 -22.72 4.05
C ASN A 36 18.98 -23.02 3.35
N GLU A 37 19.05 -24.15 2.63
CA GLU A 37 20.28 -24.63 1.99
C GLU A 37 20.81 -23.72 0.86
N ASP A 38 19.93 -22.93 0.22
CA ASP A 38 20.31 -22.10 -0.94
C ASP A 38 20.74 -20.67 -0.56
N GLU A 39 20.69 -20.32 0.72
CA GLU A 39 21.03 -19.01 1.27
C GLU A 39 20.32 -17.82 0.60
N SER A 40 19.27 -18.07 -0.20
CA SER A 40 18.50 -17.02 -0.89
C SER A 40 17.78 -16.09 0.09
N ALA A 41 17.65 -14.82 -0.27
CA ALA A 41 16.85 -13.86 0.47
C ALA A 41 15.37 -14.31 0.56
N PHE A 42 14.68 -13.96 1.64
CA PHE A 42 13.28 -14.28 1.85
C PHE A 42 12.58 -13.24 2.71
N TYR A 43 11.26 -13.17 2.58
CA TYR A 43 10.40 -12.46 3.53
C TYR A 43 9.82 -13.43 4.55
N ILE A 44 9.80 -13.01 5.82
CA ILE A 44 8.85 -13.55 6.79
C ILE A 44 7.65 -12.63 6.80
N VAL A 45 6.47 -13.19 6.54
CA VAL A 45 5.20 -12.46 6.50
C VAL A 45 4.32 -12.93 7.63
N ASN A 46 4.24 -12.13 8.69
CA ASN A 46 3.37 -12.39 9.82
C ASN A 46 1.96 -11.88 9.55
N ILE A 47 1.06 -12.76 9.13
CA ILE A 47 -0.33 -12.40 8.79
C ILE A 47 -1.15 -11.94 9.98
N LYS A 48 -0.76 -12.28 11.23
CA LYS A 48 -1.39 -11.76 12.44
C LYS A 48 -1.35 -10.23 12.49
N LYS A 49 -0.24 -9.63 12.02
CA LYS A 49 -0.11 -8.17 11.93
C LYS A 49 -1.14 -7.54 10.98
N ILE A 50 -1.50 -8.22 9.89
CA ILE A 50 -2.52 -7.75 8.96
C ILE A 50 -3.90 -7.80 9.62
N VAL A 51 -4.18 -8.87 10.39
CA VAL A 51 -5.42 -9.02 11.18
C VAL A 51 -5.52 -7.91 12.22
N GLU A 52 -4.46 -7.68 13.00
CA GLU A 52 -4.38 -6.61 14.00
C GLU A 52 -4.62 -5.21 13.39
N GLN A 53 -4.07 -4.95 12.19
CA GLN A 53 -4.30 -3.69 11.48
C GLN A 53 -5.75 -3.55 11.01
N TYR A 54 -6.39 -4.64 10.58
CA TYR A 54 -7.81 -4.63 10.22
C TYR A 54 -8.71 -4.37 11.42
N GLU A 55 -8.44 -5.01 12.56
CA GLU A 55 -9.16 -4.78 13.80
C GLU A 55 -9.01 -3.33 14.29
N LYS A 56 -7.77 -2.81 14.27
CA LYS A 56 -7.46 -1.40 14.62
C LYS A 56 -8.17 -0.41 13.69
N TRP A 57 -8.27 -0.72 12.38
CA TRP A 57 -9.03 0.11 11.44
C TRP A 57 -10.49 0.21 11.83
N ASN A 58 -11.14 -0.91 12.06
CA ASN A 58 -12.56 -0.94 12.41
C ASN A 58 -12.86 -0.27 13.76
N GLU A 59 -11.94 -0.34 14.72
CA GLU A 59 -12.06 0.34 16.01
C GLU A 59 -12.01 1.87 15.86
N HIS A 60 -11.07 2.39 15.08
CA HIS A 60 -10.83 3.83 14.99
C HIS A 60 -11.55 4.53 13.85
N LEU A 61 -11.93 3.83 12.79
CA LEU A 61 -12.62 4.36 11.60
C LEU A 61 -13.88 3.53 11.25
N PRO A 62 -14.84 3.35 12.17
CA PRO A 62 -15.98 2.45 11.98
C PRO A 62 -16.91 2.86 10.83
N ARG A 63 -16.92 4.15 10.42
CA ARG A 63 -17.70 4.67 9.30
C ARG A 63 -16.97 4.65 7.96
N VAL A 64 -15.69 4.24 7.93
CA VAL A 64 -14.84 4.29 6.72
C VAL A 64 -14.52 2.87 6.26
N LYS A 65 -15.13 2.43 5.17
CA LYS A 65 -14.82 1.13 4.58
C LYS A 65 -13.47 1.15 3.87
N PRO A 66 -12.53 0.27 4.21
CA PRO A 66 -11.24 0.21 3.53
C PRO A 66 -11.36 -0.51 2.18
N PHE A 67 -10.69 0.04 1.16
CA PHE A 67 -10.41 -0.58 -0.13
C PHE A 67 -8.91 -0.73 -0.26
N TYR A 68 -8.39 -1.93 -0.09
CA TYR A 68 -6.96 -2.17 -0.10
C TYR A 68 -6.31 -1.82 -1.45
N ALA A 69 -5.29 -0.95 -1.42
CA ALA A 69 -4.55 -0.57 -2.63
C ALA A 69 -3.61 -1.71 -3.08
N VAL A 70 -4.06 -2.51 -4.05
CA VAL A 70 -3.36 -3.71 -4.54
C VAL A 70 -1.93 -3.42 -5.00
N LYS A 71 -1.71 -2.27 -5.61
CA LYS A 71 -0.39 -1.78 -6.05
C LYS A 71 0.68 -1.73 -4.94
N CYS A 72 0.25 -1.69 -3.68
CA CYS A 72 1.17 -1.65 -2.54
C CYS A 72 1.88 -2.99 -2.33
N ASN A 73 1.11 -4.08 -2.36
CA ASN A 73 1.61 -5.46 -2.32
C ASN A 73 0.56 -6.41 -2.92
N PRO A 74 0.75 -6.87 -4.16
CA PRO A 74 -0.24 -7.68 -4.88
C PRO A 74 -0.21 -9.17 -4.51
N ASN A 75 0.45 -9.57 -3.42
CA ASN A 75 0.58 -10.97 -3.07
C ASN A 75 -0.81 -11.64 -2.90
N PRO A 76 -1.09 -12.76 -3.60
CA PRO A 76 -2.40 -13.40 -3.60
C PRO A 76 -2.89 -13.86 -2.23
N ILE A 77 -2.00 -14.25 -1.33
CA ILE A 77 -2.36 -14.68 0.03
C ILE A 77 -2.85 -13.47 0.84
N ILE A 78 -2.20 -12.32 0.70
CA ILE A 78 -2.60 -11.09 1.39
C ILE A 78 -3.97 -10.61 0.89
N THR A 79 -4.16 -10.54 -0.43
CA THR A 79 -5.43 -10.10 -1.01
C THR A 79 -6.57 -11.09 -0.70
N LYS A 80 -6.31 -12.40 -0.68
CA LYS A 80 -7.29 -13.41 -0.26
C LYS A 80 -7.65 -13.26 1.24
N LEU A 81 -6.69 -12.97 2.11
CA LEU A 81 -6.94 -12.70 3.53
C LEU A 81 -7.84 -11.47 3.71
N LEU A 82 -7.52 -10.36 3.06
CA LEU A 82 -8.31 -9.13 3.15
C LEU A 82 -9.72 -9.29 2.55
N ASN A 83 -9.84 -10.08 1.46
CA ASN A 83 -11.14 -10.43 0.89
C ASN A 83 -12.02 -11.22 1.89
N SER A 84 -11.43 -12.13 2.68
CA SER A 84 -12.17 -12.88 3.71
C SER A 84 -12.73 -11.97 4.82
N PHE A 85 -12.18 -10.77 4.99
CA PHE A 85 -12.69 -9.74 5.90
C PHE A 85 -13.64 -8.75 5.21
N ASN A 86 -14.05 -9.02 3.97
CA ASN A 86 -14.90 -8.13 3.17
C ASN A 86 -14.29 -6.71 2.96
N VAL A 87 -12.96 -6.61 2.96
CA VAL A 87 -12.23 -5.41 2.55
C VAL A 87 -12.41 -5.25 1.03
N GLY A 88 -12.70 -4.02 0.58
CA GLY A 88 -12.70 -3.70 -0.85
C GLY A 88 -11.29 -3.61 -1.43
N PHE A 89 -11.18 -3.37 -2.75
CA PHE A 89 -9.88 -3.29 -3.43
C PHE A 89 -9.79 -2.08 -4.36
N ASP A 90 -8.75 -1.25 -4.16
CA ASP A 90 -8.31 -0.24 -5.12
C ASP A 90 -7.40 -0.91 -6.14
N CYS A 91 -7.88 -1.02 -7.38
CA CYS A 91 -7.16 -1.58 -8.51
C CYS A 91 -6.79 -0.48 -9.51
N ALA A 92 -5.54 -0.46 -9.97
CA ALA A 92 -5.03 0.51 -10.92
C ALA A 92 -4.93 -0.02 -12.36
N SER A 93 -5.21 -1.31 -12.59
CA SER A 93 -5.09 -1.96 -13.89
C SER A 93 -6.02 -3.16 -14.05
N LYS A 94 -6.23 -3.56 -15.31
CA LYS A 94 -7.00 -4.79 -15.62
C LYS A 94 -6.40 -6.04 -14.97
N ASN A 95 -5.06 -6.10 -14.81
CA ASN A 95 -4.42 -7.27 -14.23
C ASN A 95 -4.70 -7.38 -12.73
N GLU A 96 -4.69 -6.24 -12.01
CA GLU A 96 -5.11 -6.21 -10.61
C GLU A 96 -6.60 -6.56 -10.47
N ILE A 97 -7.48 -5.98 -11.30
CA ILE A 97 -8.91 -6.34 -11.33
C ILE A 97 -9.08 -7.85 -11.56
N SER A 98 -8.41 -8.40 -12.60
CA SER A 98 -8.49 -9.82 -12.91
C SER A 98 -8.05 -10.71 -11.76
N GLN A 99 -6.94 -10.34 -11.07
CA GLN A 99 -6.46 -11.07 -9.91
C GLN A 99 -7.49 -11.09 -8.77
N ILE A 100 -8.09 -9.94 -8.48
CA ILE A 100 -9.03 -9.79 -7.37
C ILE A 100 -10.36 -10.50 -7.66
N ILE A 101 -10.90 -10.36 -8.88
CA ILE A 101 -12.12 -11.04 -9.29
C ILE A 101 -11.93 -12.56 -9.33
N ALA A 102 -10.76 -13.05 -9.79
CA ALA A 102 -10.44 -14.49 -9.79
C ALA A 102 -10.40 -15.11 -8.38
N GLN A 103 -10.25 -14.31 -7.34
CA GLN A 103 -10.33 -14.75 -5.94
C GLN A 103 -11.75 -14.76 -5.37
N GLY A 104 -12.76 -14.47 -6.21
CA GLY A 104 -14.17 -14.48 -5.81
C GLY A 104 -14.63 -13.18 -5.13
N THR A 105 -13.89 -12.09 -5.26
CA THR A 105 -14.33 -10.77 -4.75
C THR A 105 -15.56 -10.28 -5.52
N ASN A 106 -16.56 -9.76 -4.80
CA ASN A 106 -17.70 -9.12 -5.44
C ASN A 106 -17.22 -7.86 -6.19
N PRO A 107 -17.53 -7.69 -7.51
CA PRO A 107 -17.16 -6.51 -8.28
C PRO A 107 -17.57 -5.17 -7.65
N GLU A 108 -18.64 -5.12 -6.85
CA GLU A 108 -19.06 -3.92 -6.12
C GLU A 108 -18.05 -3.50 -5.03
N ASN A 109 -17.18 -4.41 -4.59
CA ASN A 109 -16.08 -4.15 -3.66
C ASN A 109 -14.77 -3.80 -4.38
N VAL A 110 -14.82 -3.45 -5.66
CA VAL A 110 -13.64 -3.06 -6.44
C VAL A 110 -13.83 -1.64 -7.00
N ILE A 111 -12.86 -0.77 -6.74
CA ILE A 111 -12.76 0.55 -7.38
C ILE A 111 -11.60 0.54 -8.37
N PHE A 112 -11.85 0.94 -9.62
CA PHE A 112 -10.80 1.18 -10.59
C PHE A 112 -10.24 2.59 -10.38
N ALA A 113 -9.29 2.73 -9.48
CA ALA A 113 -8.81 4.02 -8.94
C ALA A 113 -7.63 4.63 -9.73
N ASN A 114 -7.54 4.38 -11.02
CA ASN A 114 -6.62 5.10 -11.90
C ASN A 114 -7.39 6.16 -12.71
N PRO A 115 -7.20 7.47 -12.47
CA PRO A 115 -7.97 8.52 -13.15
C PRO A 115 -7.80 8.52 -14.67
N CYS A 116 -6.64 8.12 -15.19
CA CYS A 116 -6.34 8.06 -16.62
C CYS A 116 -6.17 6.61 -17.09
N LYS A 117 -7.19 6.04 -17.71
CA LYS A 117 -7.26 4.63 -18.09
C LYS A 117 -7.16 4.43 -19.61
N ALA A 118 -6.45 3.40 -20.06
CA ALA A 118 -6.50 2.98 -21.45
C ALA A 118 -7.88 2.40 -21.80
N SER A 119 -8.38 2.66 -23.00
CA SER A 119 -9.72 2.23 -23.45
C SER A 119 -9.96 0.72 -23.31
N GLY A 120 -8.93 -0.10 -23.55
CA GLY A 120 -9.03 -1.56 -23.39
C GLY A 120 -9.23 -1.97 -21.92
N GLN A 121 -8.69 -1.21 -20.97
CA GLN A 121 -8.86 -1.47 -19.55
C GLN A 121 -10.26 -1.07 -19.06
N ILE A 122 -10.84 0.02 -19.59
CA ILE A 122 -12.24 0.41 -19.30
C ILE A 122 -13.21 -0.67 -19.81
N LYS A 123 -12.98 -1.19 -21.04
CA LYS A 123 -13.78 -2.30 -21.59
C LYS A 123 -13.69 -3.56 -20.72
N PHE A 124 -12.49 -3.87 -20.23
CA PHE A 124 -12.27 -5.00 -19.34
C PHE A 124 -13.00 -4.82 -18.01
N ALA A 125 -12.89 -3.66 -17.36
CA ALA A 125 -13.63 -3.37 -16.12
C ALA A 125 -15.14 -3.61 -16.32
N ARG A 126 -15.71 -3.12 -17.42
CA ARG A 126 -17.12 -3.39 -17.79
C ARG A 126 -17.42 -4.88 -17.94
N SER A 127 -16.52 -5.68 -18.56
CA SER A 127 -16.77 -7.11 -18.74
C SER A 127 -16.71 -7.92 -17.45
N GLU A 128 -16.09 -7.37 -16.41
CA GLU A 128 -16.00 -7.95 -15.06
C GLU A 128 -17.01 -7.30 -14.08
N ASP A 129 -17.96 -6.50 -14.59
CA ASP A 129 -18.96 -5.76 -13.79
C ASP A 129 -18.38 -4.82 -12.74
N VAL A 130 -17.13 -4.35 -12.93
CA VAL A 130 -16.47 -3.35 -12.09
C VAL A 130 -16.91 -1.97 -12.56
N ASP A 131 -17.96 -1.45 -11.92
CA ASP A 131 -18.61 -0.19 -12.29
C ASP A 131 -17.98 1.05 -11.64
N LEU A 132 -17.43 0.90 -10.43
CA LEU A 132 -16.87 2.02 -9.66
C LEU A 132 -15.50 2.41 -10.19
N MET A 133 -15.34 3.68 -10.64
CA MET A 133 -14.05 4.14 -11.16
C MET A 133 -13.81 5.64 -10.98
N THR A 134 -12.56 6.03 -10.79
CA THR A 134 -12.15 7.42 -10.65
C THR A 134 -11.90 8.08 -12.02
N PHE A 135 -12.05 9.39 -12.06
CA PHE A 135 -11.66 10.24 -13.18
C PHE A 135 -11.31 11.65 -12.65
N ASP A 136 -10.56 12.43 -13.43
CA ASP A 136 -10.16 13.79 -13.04
C ASP A 136 -10.16 14.79 -14.22
N ASP A 137 -10.54 14.34 -15.42
CA ASP A 137 -10.50 15.16 -16.63
C ASP A 137 -11.65 14.86 -17.60
N VAL A 138 -12.01 15.85 -18.41
CA VAL A 138 -13.10 15.78 -19.39
C VAL A 138 -12.85 14.71 -20.45
N HIS A 139 -11.60 14.55 -20.91
CA HIS A 139 -11.26 13.53 -21.94
C HIS A 139 -11.48 12.10 -21.44
N GLU A 140 -11.30 11.87 -20.13
CA GLU A 140 -11.63 10.58 -19.52
C GLU A 140 -13.15 10.32 -19.56
N LEU A 141 -13.99 11.34 -19.33
CA LEU A 141 -15.45 11.20 -19.42
C LEU A 141 -15.90 10.75 -20.81
N TYR A 142 -15.32 11.28 -21.88
CA TYR A 142 -15.65 10.83 -23.25
C TYR A 142 -15.27 9.38 -23.49
N LYS A 143 -14.12 8.91 -22.99
CA LYS A 143 -13.71 7.50 -23.07
C LYS A 143 -14.67 6.60 -22.29
N ILE A 144 -15.02 6.99 -21.06
CA ILE A 144 -15.94 6.23 -20.23
C ILE A 144 -17.32 6.18 -20.90
N LYS A 145 -17.83 7.29 -21.43
CA LYS A 145 -19.10 7.31 -22.17
C LYS A 145 -19.13 6.32 -23.32
N LEU A 146 -18.02 6.20 -24.03
CA LEU A 146 -17.92 5.28 -25.17
C LEU A 146 -17.81 3.80 -24.77
N TYR A 147 -17.09 3.49 -23.71
CA TYR A 147 -16.70 2.12 -23.39
C TYR A 147 -17.40 1.52 -22.16
N HIS A 148 -17.83 2.36 -21.21
CA HIS A 148 -18.54 1.93 -20.00
C HIS A 148 -19.58 2.98 -19.54
N PRO A 149 -20.64 3.23 -20.33
CA PRO A 149 -21.58 4.34 -20.10
C PRO A 149 -22.40 4.22 -18.82
N HIS A 150 -22.40 3.08 -18.16
CA HIS A 150 -23.14 2.81 -16.92
C HIS A 150 -22.26 2.84 -15.66
N ALA A 151 -20.97 3.18 -15.83
CA ALA A 151 -20.03 3.27 -14.72
C ALA A 151 -20.52 4.25 -13.64
N LYS A 152 -20.19 3.93 -12.38
CA LYS A 152 -20.35 4.80 -11.20
C LYS A 152 -19.04 5.60 -11.05
N LEU A 153 -19.11 6.91 -11.27
CA LEU A 153 -17.93 7.74 -11.40
C LEU A 153 -17.64 8.52 -10.12
N VAL A 154 -16.37 8.57 -9.74
CA VAL A 154 -15.86 9.32 -8.60
C VAL A 154 -14.86 10.35 -9.09
N LEU A 155 -15.16 11.63 -8.90
CA LEU A 155 -14.27 12.71 -9.31
C LEU A 155 -13.09 12.85 -8.37
N ARG A 156 -11.88 12.58 -8.84
CA ARG A 156 -10.66 12.83 -8.06
C ARG A 156 -10.29 14.31 -8.15
N ILE A 157 -10.11 14.93 -6.97
CA ILE A 157 -9.74 16.35 -6.84
C ILE A 157 -8.30 16.50 -6.32
N THR A 158 -7.67 17.63 -6.60
CA THR A 158 -6.44 18.04 -5.94
C THR A 158 -6.74 18.54 -4.52
N VAL A 159 -5.89 18.17 -3.57
CA VAL A 159 -5.89 18.66 -2.19
C VAL A 159 -4.45 19.03 -1.78
N ASP A 160 -4.25 19.68 -0.65
CA ASP A 160 -2.89 19.98 -0.20
C ASP A 160 -2.15 18.67 0.20
N ASP A 161 -1.17 18.26 -0.61
CA ASP A 161 -0.28 17.12 -0.35
C ASP A 161 1.14 17.55 0.07
N SER A 162 1.31 18.82 0.44
CA SER A 162 2.63 19.40 0.79
C SER A 162 3.28 18.75 2.01
N LYS A 163 2.48 18.14 2.88
CA LYS A 163 2.87 17.45 4.11
C LYS A 163 3.16 15.96 3.95
N SER A 164 3.13 15.44 2.73
CA SER A 164 3.38 14.02 2.45
C SER A 164 4.76 13.78 1.88
N VAL A 165 5.31 12.60 2.14
CA VAL A 165 6.62 12.18 1.60
C VAL A 165 6.53 12.06 0.08
N CYS A 166 5.51 11.35 -0.44
CA CYS A 166 5.27 11.26 -1.87
C CYS A 166 4.03 12.07 -2.26
N LYS A 167 4.22 13.08 -3.13
CA LYS A 167 3.19 14.01 -3.61
C LYS A 167 2.62 13.55 -4.94
N PHE A 168 1.28 13.64 -5.12
CA PHE A 168 0.60 13.12 -6.31
C PHE A 168 -0.11 14.19 -7.16
N ASN A 169 -0.31 15.39 -6.63
CA ASN A 169 -1.03 16.48 -7.33
C ASN A 169 -0.36 16.95 -8.62
N CYS A 170 0.93 16.69 -8.81
CA CYS A 170 1.61 17.01 -10.07
C CYS A 170 1.12 16.15 -11.25
N LYS A 171 0.41 15.04 -10.98
CA LYS A 171 -0.01 14.08 -12.01
C LYS A 171 -1.52 13.90 -12.08
N PHE A 172 -2.23 13.95 -10.95
CA PHE A 172 -3.63 13.60 -10.84
C PHE A 172 -4.43 14.61 -10.03
N GLY A 173 -5.73 14.65 -10.33
CA GLY A 173 -6.74 15.42 -9.63
C GLY A 173 -7.18 16.68 -10.38
N ALA A 174 -8.50 16.87 -10.49
CA ALA A 174 -9.11 18.06 -11.07
C ALA A 174 -8.83 19.28 -10.20
N HIS A 175 -8.44 20.38 -10.83
CA HIS A 175 -8.28 21.65 -10.15
C HIS A 175 -9.64 22.28 -9.82
N ARG A 176 -9.71 22.99 -8.72
CA ARG A 176 -10.95 23.56 -8.17
C ARG A 176 -11.75 24.36 -9.20
N ASP A 177 -11.08 25.16 -10.01
CA ASP A 177 -11.71 26.02 -11.01
C ASP A 177 -12.34 25.25 -12.18
N GLU A 178 -11.94 24.00 -12.41
CA GLU A 178 -12.41 23.15 -13.51
C GLU A 178 -13.59 22.26 -13.12
N ILE A 179 -13.80 22.02 -11.82
CA ILE A 179 -14.76 21.05 -11.30
C ILE A 179 -16.17 21.30 -11.81
N GLY A 180 -16.65 22.55 -11.74
CA GLY A 180 -17.98 22.91 -12.23
C GLY A 180 -18.16 22.58 -13.71
N ASN A 181 -17.16 22.84 -14.54
CA ASN A 181 -17.18 22.52 -15.97
C ASN A 181 -17.18 20.99 -16.19
N ILE A 182 -16.31 20.25 -15.49
CA ILE A 182 -16.21 18.79 -15.58
C ILE A 182 -17.55 18.12 -15.22
N LEU A 183 -18.20 18.56 -14.13
CA LEU A 183 -19.48 18.03 -13.69
C LEU A 183 -20.63 18.35 -14.66
N ASN A 184 -20.66 19.55 -15.24
CA ASN A 184 -21.63 19.92 -16.27
C ASN A 184 -21.49 19.05 -17.52
N ILE A 185 -20.25 18.77 -17.96
CA ILE A 185 -19.99 17.89 -19.11
C ILE A 185 -20.42 16.45 -18.77
N ALA A 186 -20.06 15.93 -17.60
CA ALA A 186 -20.50 14.60 -17.17
C ALA A 186 -22.02 14.46 -17.21
N LYS A 187 -22.75 15.46 -16.69
CA LYS A 187 -24.21 15.52 -16.73
C LYS A 187 -24.74 15.56 -18.18
N SER A 188 -24.15 16.40 -19.04
CA SER A 188 -24.59 16.50 -20.46
C SER A 188 -24.38 15.20 -21.23
N LEU A 189 -23.37 14.40 -20.86
CA LEU A 189 -23.10 13.07 -21.39
C LEU A 189 -24.02 12.00 -20.78
N GLY A 190 -24.83 12.32 -19.77
CA GLY A 190 -25.67 11.36 -19.05
C GLY A 190 -24.84 10.30 -18.32
N LEU A 191 -23.69 10.68 -17.75
CA LEU A 191 -22.85 9.83 -16.93
C LEU A 191 -23.24 9.92 -15.45
N ASN A 192 -23.11 8.83 -14.73
CA ASN A 192 -23.47 8.71 -13.33
C ASN A 192 -22.30 9.06 -12.43
N VAL A 193 -22.11 10.34 -12.12
CA VAL A 193 -21.13 10.77 -11.11
C VAL A 193 -21.78 10.70 -9.74
N ILE A 194 -21.22 9.88 -8.85
CA ILE A 194 -21.79 9.57 -7.54
C ILE A 194 -21.01 10.12 -6.36
N GLY A 195 -19.80 10.66 -6.59
CA GLY A 195 -18.98 11.10 -5.47
C GLY A 195 -17.67 11.77 -5.86
N VAL A 196 -16.88 12.02 -4.83
CA VAL A 196 -15.58 12.70 -4.90
C VAL A 196 -14.52 11.85 -4.21
N SER A 197 -13.33 11.79 -4.79
CA SER A 197 -12.14 11.24 -4.15
C SER A 197 -11.02 12.27 -4.05
N PHE A 198 -10.18 12.09 -3.04
CA PHE A 198 -8.91 12.78 -2.91
C PHE A 198 -7.81 11.84 -2.43
N HIS A 199 -6.57 12.27 -2.53
CA HIS A 199 -5.45 11.56 -1.94
C HIS A 199 -4.43 12.56 -1.41
N VAL A 200 -4.17 12.54 -0.11
CA VAL A 200 -3.26 13.49 0.57
C VAL A 200 -1.77 13.23 0.29
N GLY A 201 -1.44 12.24 -0.54
CA GLY A 201 -0.07 11.76 -0.78
C GLY A 201 0.28 10.56 0.11
N SER A 202 1.38 9.86 -0.21
CA SER A 202 1.81 8.69 0.58
C SER A 202 2.60 9.12 1.81
N ASN A 203 2.35 8.47 2.95
CA ASN A 203 2.98 8.76 4.24
C ASN A 203 2.76 10.24 4.66
N CYS A 204 1.50 10.59 4.91
CA CYS A 204 1.10 11.93 5.35
C CYS A 204 1.59 12.20 6.78
N LEU A 205 2.24 13.34 6.99
CA LEU A 205 2.86 13.73 8.25
C LEU A 205 2.03 14.74 9.07
N ASP A 206 0.81 15.06 8.63
CA ASP A 206 -0.09 15.99 9.32
C ASP A 206 -1.54 15.50 9.25
N ALA A 207 -2.07 15.05 10.39
CA ALA A 207 -3.43 14.54 10.50
C ALA A 207 -4.51 15.54 10.05
N LYS A 208 -4.29 16.85 10.25
CA LYS A 208 -5.25 17.90 9.87
C LYS A 208 -5.47 18.00 8.37
N THR A 209 -4.53 17.49 7.57
CA THR A 209 -4.67 17.46 6.11
C THR A 209 -5.94 16.71 5.69
N TYR A 210 -6.29 15.62 6.37
CA TYR A 210 -7.53 14.87 6.09
C TYR A 210 -8.78 15.67 6.43
N TYR A 211 -8.83 16.33 7.59
CA TYR A 211 -9.95 17.17 7.96
C TYR A 211 -10.21 18.28 6.93
N ASN A 212 -9.16 18.98 6.53
CA ASN A 212 -9.25 20.06 5.54
C ASN A 212 -9.70 19.54 4.16
N ALA A 213 -9.21 18.36 3.76
CA ALA A 213 -9.61 17.73 2.51
C ALA A 213 -11.09 17.31 2.53
N ILE A 214 -11.61 16.79 3.65
CA ILE A 214 -13.03 16.44 3.83
C ILE A 214 -13.90 17.71 3.77
N GLU A 215 -13.44 18.81 4.36
CA GLU A 215 -14.10 20.13 4.22
C GLU A 215 -14.18 20.58 2.76
N ASP A 216 -13.10 20.41 2.00
CA ASP A 216 -13.10 20.77 0.57
C ASP A 216 -14.04 19.87 -0.24
N VAL A 217 -14.10 18.56 0.06
CA VAL A 217 -15.07 17.63 -0.54
C VAL A 217 -16.50 18.10 -0.32
N LYS A 218 -16.84 18.57 0.90
CA LYS A 218 -18.19 19.11 1.17
C LYS A 218 -18.56 20.26 0.24
N LYS A 219 -17.62 21.17 -0.02
CA LYS A 219 -17.84 22.28 -0.98
C LYS A 219 -18.12 21.76 -2.41
N ILE A 220 -17.48 20.62 -2.79
CA ILE A 220 -17.75 20.00 -4.09
C ILE A 220 -19.12 19.34 -4.17
N PHE A 221 -19.59 18.73 -3.06
CA PHE A 221 -20.96 18.21 -2.97
C PHE A 221 -21.99 19.34 -3.21
N ASP A 222 -21.73 20.54 -2.70
CA ASP A 222 -22.60 21.68 -2.91
C ASP A 222 -22.60 22.13 -4.39
N VAL A 223 -21.43 22.17 -5.04
CA VAL A 223 -21.31 22.42 -6.50
C VAL A 223 -22.05 21.34 -7.31
N ALA A 224 -21.90 20.05 -6.95
CA ALA A 224 -22.60 18.95 -7.62
C ALA A 224 -24.11 19.10 -7.53
N LYS A 225 -24.62 19.48 -6.36
CA LYS A 225 -26.05 19.76 -6.13
C LYS A 225 -26.56 20.92 -7.00
N GLU A 226 -25.79 22.00 -7.14
CA GLU A 226 -26.12 23.12 -8.04
C GLU A 226 -26.18 22.69 -9.51
N VAL A 227 -25.27 21.82 -9.93
CA VAL A 227 -25.28 21.20 -11.26
C VAL A 227 -26.46 20.21 -11.40
N GLY A 228 -27.06 19.75 -10.31
CA GLY A 228 -28.15 18.76 -10.27
C GLY A 228 -27.69 17.31 -10.36
N LEU A 229 -26.54 17.02 -9.75
CA LEU A 229 -26.01 15.67 -9.48
C LEU A 229 -26.22 15.34 -8.01
N ALA A 230 -26.51 14.07 -7.71
CA ALA A 230 -26.68 13.58 -6.34
C ALA A 230 -25.49 12.72 -5.96
N PHE A 231 -24.59 13.27 -5.16
CA PHE A 231 -23.44 12.53 -4.64
C PHE A 231 -23.80 11.79 -3.35
N ASN A 232 -23.31 10.56 -3.23
CA ASN A 232 -23.50 9.72 -2.06
C ASN A 232 -22.23 8.93 -1.67
N LEU A 233 -21.08 9.26 -2.25
CA LEU A 233 -19.79 8.61 -1.96
C LEU A 233 -18.69 9.65 -1.72
N VAL A 234 -17.93 9.46 -0.65
CA VAL A 234 -16.64 10.12 -0.40
C VAL A 234 -15.55 9.08 -0.32
N ASP A 235 -14.51 9.21 -1.13
CA ASP A 235 -13.30 8.42 -1.06
C ASP A 235 -12.17 9.31 -0.52
N ILE A 236 -11.69 9.00 0.67
CA ILE A 236 -10.64 9.77 1.36
C ILE A 236 -9.22 9.34 0.96
N GLY A 237 -9.09 8.42 0.00
CA GLY A 237 -7.82 7.95 -0.52
C GLY A 237 -6.96 7.19 0.49
N GLY A 238 -5.66 7.22 0.26
CA GLY A 238 -4.65 6.60 1.13
C GLY A 238 -3.83 7.62 1.91
N GLY A 239 -2.59 7.24 2.23
CA GLY A 239 -1.65 8.12 2.95
C GLY A 239 -1.37 7.70 4.39
N PHE A 240 -2.08 6.69 4.89
CA PHE A 240 -1.98 6.19 6.27
C PHE A 240 -0.60 5.56 6.55
N PRO A 241 -0.02 5.78 7.76
CA PRO A 241 1.24 5.17 8.16
C PRO A 241 1.11 3.65 8.27
N GLY A 242 2.20 2.93 8.00
CA GLY A 242 2.22 1.46 8.11
C GLY A 242 2.57 0.95 9.50
N TYR A 243 3.12 1.80 10.33
CA TYR A 243 3.43 1.59 11.74
C TYR A 243 3.71 2.94 12.40
N ASP A 244 3.55 2.99 13.70
CA ASP A 244 3.82 4.20 14.47
C ASP A 244 5.33 4.34 14.70
N LYS A 245 5.87 5.52 14.41
CA LYS A 245 7.26 5.89 14.67
C LYS A 245 7.29 6.95 15.77
N ASP A 246 8.34 6.94 16.56
CA ASP A 246 8.62 8.02 17.49
C ASP A 246 8.63 9.37 16.75
N ASP A 247 8.01 10.38 17.33
CA ASP A 247 7.89 11.74 16.78
C ASP A 247 7.17 11.84 15.40
N SER A 248 6.40 10.85 15.00
CA SER A 248 5.56 10.91 13.78
C SER A 248 4.07 10.89 14.10
N VAL A 249 3.25 11.33 13.14
CA VAL A 249 1.78 11.26 13.26
C VAL A 249 1.35 9.80 13.30
N THR A 250 0.54 9.45 14.30
CA THR A 250 -0.01 8.10 14.48
C THR A 250 -1.28 7.89 13.67
N PHE A 251 -1.65 6.61 13.46
CA PHE A 251 -2.92 6.29 12.82
C PHE A 251 -4.12 6.81 13.59
N GLU A 252 -4.09 6.74 14.93
CA GLU A 252 -5.15 7.21 15.81
C GLU A 252 -5.38 8.73 15.71
N GLU A 253 -4.30 9.51 15.59
CA GLU A 253 -4.39 10.95 15.38
C GLU A 253 -5.04 11.29 14.04
N ILE A 254 -4.68 10.55 12.98
CA ILE A 254 -5.30 10.68 11.66
C ILE A 254 -6.78 10.30 11.72
N ALA A 255 -7.11 9.16 12.34
CA ALA A 255 -8.47 8.68 12.47
C ALA A 255 -9.37 9.66 13.25
N LYS A 256 -8.83 10.29 14.30
CA LYS A 256 -9.53 11.35 15.05
C LYS A 256 -9.90 12.55 14.18
N GLU A 257 -8.99 13.03 13.35
CA GLU A 257 -9.25 14.18 12.45
C GLU A 257 -10.21 13.79 11.31
N ILE A 258 -10.13 12.56 10.80
CA ILE A 258 -11.10 12.03 9.82
C ILE A 258 -12.50 11.95 10.43
N ASN A 259 -12.65 11.31 11.59
CA ASN A 259 -13.96 11.20 12.25
C ASN A 259 -14.55 12.59 12.54
N ARG A 260 -13.73 13.53 13.03
CA ARG A 260 -14.17 14.92 13.23
C ARG A 260 -14.68 15.55 11.93
N GLY A 261 -13.95 15.39 10.81
CA GLY A 261 -14.39 15.91 9.52
C GLY A 261 -15.67 15.25 9.02
N ILE A 262 -15.83 13.95 9.24
CA ILE A 262 -17.06 13.22 8.90
C ILE A 262 -18.25 13.72 9.74
N ASP A 263 -18.06 13.89 11.04
CA ASP A 263 -19.12 14.36 11.94
C ASP A 263 -19.52 15.80 11.65
N ASP A 264 -18.57 16.67 11.30
CA ASP A 264 -18.84 18.08 10.99
C ASP A 264 -19.51 18.26 9.62
N PHE A 265 -19.13 17.50 8.58
CA PHE A 265 -19.55 17.74 7.20
C PHE A 265 -20.49 16.68 6.62
N PHE A 266 -20.48 15.46 7.14
CA PHE A 266 -21.27 14.32 6.69
C PHE A 266 -21.87 13.53 7.87
N PRO A 267 -22.67 14.19 8.75
CA PRO A 267 -23.16 13.57 9.99
C PRO A 267 -24.23 12.46 9.76
N GLY A 268 -24.84 12.41 8.58
CA GLY A 268 -25.85 11.39 8.21
C GLY A 268 -25.22 10.10 7.69
N ASP A 269 -26.09 9.10 7.47
CA ASP A 269 -25.73 7.79 6.91
C ASP A 269 -26.03 7.69 5.40
N ASP A 270 -26.40 8.80 4.76
CA ASP A 270 -26.75 8.89 3.36
C ASP A 270 -25.53 9.00 2.41
N VAL A 271 -24.34 9.17 2.98
CA VAL A 271 -23.06 9.21 2.26
C VAL A 271 -22.18 8.08 2.73
N GLU A 272 -21.84 7.18 1.81
CA GLU A 272 -20.84 6.13 2.03
C GLU A 272 -19.43 6.76 2.04
N ILE A 273 -18.59 6.33 2.98
CA ILE A 273 -17.21 6.81 3.07
C ILE A 273 -16.27 5.62 2.92
N ILE A 274 -15.39 5.71 1.93
CA ILE A 274 -14.36 4.72 1.66
C ILE A 274 -12.96 5.35 1.77
N ALA A 275 -11.95 4.50 1.89
CA ALA A 275 -10.54 4.89 1.88
C ALA A 275 -9.73 3.88 1.08
N GLU A 276 -8.52 4.27 0.62
CA GLU A 276 -7.62 3.42 -0.17
C GLU A 276 -6.30 3.10 0.57
N PRO A 277 -6.34 2.48 1.78
CA PRO A 277 -5.14 2.14 2.53
C PRO A 277 -4.35 1.03 1.81
N GLY A 278 -3.05 1.27 1.56
CA GLY A 278 -2.12 0.25 1.08
C GLY A 278 -1.10 -0.10 2.15
N ARG A 279 -0.13 0.80 2.37
CA ARG A 279 0.95 0.68 3.35
C ARG A 279 0.46 0.28 4.74
N TYR A 280 -0.64 0.83 5.19
CA TYR A 280 -1.24 0.60 6.49
C TYR A 280 -1.38 -0.89 6.82
N PHE A 281 -1.90 -1.70 5.89
CA PHE A 281 -2.16 -3.12 6.15
C PHE A 281 -0.93 -4.00 6.12
N VAL A 282 0.07 -3.69 5.28
CA VAL A 282 1.11 -4.66 4.95
C VAL A 282 2.52 -4.28 5.38
N CYS A 283 2.77 -3.01 5.70
CA CYS A 283 4.12 -2.55 6.00
C CYS A 283 4.74 -3.32 7.15
N SER A 284 4.07 -3.36 8.31
CA SER A 284 4.57 -3.98 9.54
C SER A 284 4.52 -5.51 9.55
N SER A 285 3.82 -6.13 8.59
CA SER A 285 3.69 -7.58 8.53
C SER A 285 4.90 -8.29 7.92
N HIS A 286 5.78 -7.58 7.22
CA HIS A 286 6.90 -8.17 6.49
C HIS A 286 8.24 -7.81 7.11
N THR A 287 9.08 -8.82 7.24
CA THR A 287 10.50 -8.69 7.56
C THR A 287 11.30 -9.31 6.42
N LEU A 288 12.12 -8.49 5.75
CA LEU A 288 13.05 -8.97 4.72
C LEU A 288 14.31 -9.51 5.41
N VAL A 289 14.75 -10.69 5.00
CA VAL A 289 15.96 -11.36 5.50
C VAL A 289 16.91 -11.59 4.33
N THR A 290 18.13 -11.09 4.43
CA THR A 290 19.14 -11.15 3.38
C THR A 290 20.47 -11.65 3.91
N ASN A 291 21.30 -12.22 3.04
CA ASN A 291 22.61 -12.78 3.37
C ASN A 291 23.73 -11.86 2.89
N VAL A 292 24.81 -11.74 3.67
CA VAL A 292 26.03 -11.02 3.30
C VAL A 292 26.85 -11.90 2.35
N ILE A 293 26.81 -11.62 1.05
CA ILE A 293 27.52 -12.37 0.00
C ILE A 293 28.93 -11.85 -0.29
N GLY A 294 29.25 -10.64 0.20
CA GLY A 294 30.56 -10.04 -0.05
C GLY A 294 30.89 -8.97 0.96
N LYS A 295 32.21 -8.77 1.17
CA LYS A 295 32.76 -7.79 2.12
C LYS A 295 34.06 -7.20 1.61
N LYS A 296 34.23 -5.89 1.77
CA LYS A 296 35.51 -5.18 1.61
C LYS A 296 35.74 -4.27 2.81
N LYS A 297 37.00 -4.03 3.14
CA LYS A 297 37.40 -3.02 4.13
C LYS A 297 38.29 -1.97 3.46
N ILE A 298 37.94 -0.70 3.65
CA ILE A 298 38.68 0.45 3.14
C ILE A 298 38.97 1.39 4.32
N GLY A 299 40.19 1.37 4.85
CA GLY A 299 40.52 2.05 6.09
C GLY A 299 39.68 1.50 7.26
N GLU A 300 38.89 2.35 7.92
CA GLU A 300 38.00 1.95 9.02
C GLU A 300 36.57 1.67 8.55
N LYS A 301 36.25 1.82 7.24
CA LYS A 301 34.93 1.61 6.68
C LYS A 301 34.80 0.22 6.09
N PHE A 302 33.56 -0.34 6.18
CA PHE A 302 33.23 -1.58 5.49
C PHE A 302 32.32 -1.31 4.28
N ILE A 303 32.43 -2.18 3.28
CA ILE A 303 31.50 -2.29 2.17
C ILE A 303 30.96 -3.71 2.23
N TYR A 304 29.63 -3.82 2.31
CA TYR A 304 28.92 -5.09 2.28
C TYR A 304 28.11 -5.23 1.00
N TYR A 305 27.97 -6.45 0.53
CA TYR A 305 27.11 -6.83 -0.58
C TYR A 305 26.09 -7.83 -0.08
N LEU A 306 24.81 -7.54 -0.31
CA LEU A 306 23.69 -8.43 0.08
C LEU A 306 23.17 -9.18 -1.15
N ASN A 307 22.46 -10.27 -0.94
CA ASN A 307 21.84 -11.07 -2.01
C ASN A 307 20.46 -10.58 -2.46
N ASP A 308 20.04 -9.40 -2.01
CA ASP A 308 18.91 -8.62 -2.56
C ASP A 308 19.33 -7.14 -2.65
N GLY A 309 18.70 -6.37 -3.53
CA GLY A 309 19.12 -5.00 -3.81
C GLY A 309 17.99 -4.13 -4.33
N ILE A 310 18.36 -2.96 -4.90
CA ILE A 310 17.39 -1.97 -5.38
C ILE A 310 16.59 -2.44 -6.62
N TYR A 311 17.07 -3.41 -7.35
CA TYR A 311 16.33 -4.04 -8.44
C TYR A 311 15.35 -5.12 -7.94
N GLY A 312 15.54 -5.58 -6.71
CA GLY A 312 14.67 -6.48 -5.97
C GLY A 312 13.86 -5.73 -4.90
N SER A 313 13.92 -6.23 -3.67
CA SER A 313 13.11 -5.75 -2.55
C SER A 313 13.44 -4.32 -2.09
N PHE A 314 14.68 -3.87 -2.28
CA PHE A 314 15.13 -2.53 -1.87
C PHE A 314 14.81 -1.42 -2.89
N ASN A 315 14.02 -1.69 -3.93
CA ASN A 315 13.59 -0.65 -4.89
C ASN A 315 12.90 0.55 -4.21
N CYS A 316 12.31 0.32 -3.04
CA CYS A 316 11.67 1.36 -2.21
C CYS A 316 12.65 2.48 -1.77
N VAL A 317 13.96 2.26 -1.79
CA VAL A 317 14.97 3.30 -1.53
C VAL A 317 14.84 4.43 -2.56
N TYR A 318 14.60 4.08 -3.83
CA TYR A 318 14.44 5.05 -4.91
C TYR A 318 12.98 5.45 -5.12
N PHE A 319 12.06 4.49 -5.14
CA PHE A 319 10.68 4.74 -5.55
C PHE A 319 9.79 5.25 -4.43
N ASP A 320 10.17 5.01 -3.18
CA ASP A 320 9.37 5.35 -1.99
C ASP A 320 10.18 6.12 -0.93
N HIS A 321 11.44 6.50 -1.26
CA HIS A 321 12.37 7.25 -0.41
C HIS A 321 12.62 6.62 0.96
N VAL A 322 12.51 5.30 1.06
CA VAL A 322 12.76 4.55 2.30
C VAL A 322 14.25 4.55 2.62
N LYS A 323 14.57 4.75 3.90
CA LYS A 323 15.92 4.51 4.44
C LYS A 323 15.87 3.24 5.29
N PRO A 324 16.27 2.08 4.75
CA PRO A 324 16.15 0.82 5.46
C PRO A 324 17.08 0.78 6.67
N ILE A 325 16.56 0.31 7.80
CA ILE A 325 17.36 0.04 9.01
C ILE A 325 17.79 -1.42 8.93
N ILE A 326 19.06 -1.64 8.60
CA ILE A 326 19.63 -2.98 8.45
C ILE A 326 20.12 -3.45 9.81
N MET A 327 19.60 -4.57 10.28
CA MET A 327 19.95 -5.17 11.56
C MET A 327 20.63 -6.53 11.37
N PRO A 328 21.72 -6.83 12.07
CA PRO A 328 22.32 -8.16 12.06
C PRO A 328 21.39 -9.15 12.77
N TYR A 329 21.22 -10.36 12.19
CA TYR A 329 20.41 -11.39 12.84
C TYR A 329 21.05 -11.84 14.17
N ASN A 330 22.37 -12.05 14.18
CA ASN A 330 23.12 -12.29 15.40
C ASN A 330 23.57 -10.95 15.98
N GLU A 331 22.80 -10.43 16.94
CA GLU A 331 23.14 -9.19 17.60
C GLU A 331 24.47 -9.34 18.37
N ARG A 332 25.35 -8.34 18.24
CA ARG A 332 26.66 -8.32 18.90
C ARG A 332 26.83 -7.00 19.61
N GLU A 333 27.20 -7.10 20.87
CA GLU A 333 27.74 -5.95 21.59
C GLU A 333 29.10 -5.58 21.00
N GLY A 334 29.39 -4.30 20.89
CA GLY A 334 30.72 -3.84 20.49
C GLY A 334 30.72 -2.68 19.50
N LYS A 335 31.89 -2.50 18.87
CA LYS A 335 32.14 -1.40 17.96
C LYS A 335 31.30 -1.56 16.69
N ARG A 336 30.59 -0.50 16.30
CA ARG A 336 29.96 -0.36 14.99
C ARG A 336 30.84 0.50 14.09
N TYR A 337 30.81 0.21 12.81
CA TYR A 337 31.64 0.84 11.79
C TYR A 337 30.75 1.49 10.73
N GLU A 338 31.19 2.63 10.24
CA GLU A 338 30.57 3.22 9.05
C GLU A 338 30.65 2.23 7.88
N SER A 339 29.50 1.94 7.27
CA SER A 339 29.37 0.91 6.25
C SER A 339 28.53 1.39 5.08
N THR A 340 28.96 1.05 3.86
CA THR A 340 28.14 1.16 2.65
C THR A 340 27.60 -0.22 2.30
N VAL A 341 26.33 -0.29 1.91
CA VAL A 341 25.66 -1.57 1.59
C VAL A 341 25.14 -1.53 0.15
N PHE A 342 25.57 -2.50 -0.64
CA PHE A 342 25.16 -2.71 -2.03
C PHE A 342 24.29 -3.95 -2.17
N GLY A 343 23.47 -3.99 -3.25
CA GLY A 343 22.83 -5.20 -3.73
C GLY A 343 23.75 -6.08 -4.59
N PRO A 344 23.19 -7.17 -5.15
CA PRO A 344 24.00 -8.20 -5.84
C PRO A 344 24.25 -7.91 -7.31
N THR A 345 23.61 -6.90 -7.90
CA THR A 345 23.65 -6.70 -9.36
C THR A 345 24.96 -6.08 -9.82
N CYS A 346 25.23 -6.16 -11.12
CA CYS A 346 26.43 -5.56 -11.72
C CYS A 346 26.30 -4.04 -11.90
N ASP A 347 25.16 -3.44 -11.56
CA ASP A 347 24.98 -2.00 -11.69
C ASP A 347 25.51 -1.26 -10.46
N SER A 348 26.30 -0.23 -10.71
CA SER A 348 26.89 0.61 -9.64
C SER A 348 25.87 1.43 -8.86
N ILE A 349 24.64 1.63 -9.40
CA ILE A 349 23.56 2.30 -8.67
C ILE A 349 22.85 1.38 -7.66
N ASP A 350 23.19 0.09 -7.61
CA ASP A 350 22.60 -0.87 -6.69
C ASP A 350 23.06 -0.63 -5.24
N ILE A 351 22.78 0.59 -4.75
CA ILE A 351 23.15 1.07 -3.42
C ILE A 351 21.92 1.02 -2.51
N ILE A 352 21.95 0.15 -1.52
CA ILE A 352 20.90 0.03 -0.49
C ILE A 352 21.04 1.14 0.56
N SER A 353 22.31 1.38 1.00
CA SER A 353 22.62 2.44 1.94
C SER A 353 24.04 2.98 1.67
N GLU A 354 24.14 4.29 1.46
CA GLU A 354 25.47 4.96 1.28
C GLU A 354 26.28 4.97 2.58
N SER A 355 25.59 5.09 3.74
CA SER A 355 26.21 5.14 5.06
C SER A 355 25.27 4.64 6.14
N CYS A 356 25.63 3.58 6.82
CA CYS A 356 24.96 3.06 8.01
C CYS A 356 25.98 2.52 9.02
N GLN A 357 25.53 2.27 10.26
CA GLN A 357 26.40 1.76 11.32
C GLN A 357 26.14 0.26 11.52
N LEU A 358 27.08 -0.57 11.12
CA LEU A 358 27.01 -2.04 11.26
C LEU A 358 28.21 -2.59 12.07
N PRO A 359 28.02 -3.70 12.79
CA PRO A 359 29.15 -4.42 13.37
C PRO A 359 30.03 -5.01 12.26
N ASP A 360 31.16 -5.59 12.64
CA ASP A 360 31.99 -6.36 11.71
C ASP A 360 31.28 -7.68 11.36
N LEU A 361 30.57 -7.69 10.20
CA LEU A 361 29.87 -8.87 9.68
C LEU A 361 30.82 -9.75 8.86
N ALA A 362 30.65 -11.05 8.95
CA ALA A 362 31.30 -12.02 8.07
C ALA A 362 30.45 -12.31 6.82
N ILE A 363 31.07 -12.81 5.75
CA ILE A 363 30.37 -13.39 4.61
C ILE A 363 29.59 -14.62 5.10
N GLY A 364 28.34 -14.79 4.64
CA GLY A 364 27.41 -15.82 5.10
C GLY A 364 26.57 -15.41 6.30
N GLU A 365 26.82 -14.26 6.92
CA GLU A 365 25.94 -13.78 8.00
C GLU A 365 24.65 -13.17 7.46
N TRP A 366 23.58 -13.33 8.24
CA TRP A 366 22.26 -12.83 7.90
C TRP A 366 22.01 -11.47 8.53
N VAL A 367 21.33 -10.62 7.78
CA VAL A 367 20.79 -9.35 8.23
C VAL A 367 19.31 -9.29 7.89
N TYR A 368 18.54 -8.46 8.59
CA TYR A 368 17.13 -8.29 8.34
C TYR A 368 16.69 -6.84 8.39
N VAL A 369 15.55 -6.55 7.76
CA VAL A 369 14.91 -5.24 7.75
C VAL A 369 13.43 -5.45 8.06
N GLU A 370 12.96 -4.84 9.14
CA GLU A 370 11.56 -4.87 9.56
C GLU A 370 10.70 -3.84 8.82
N ASN A 371 9.38 -3.99 8.91
CA ASN A 371 8.39 -3.08 8.33
C ASN A 371 8.59 -2.88 6.82
N PHE A 372 8.83 -3.96 6.11
CA PHE A 372 9.28 -3.96 4.73
C PHE A 372 8.27 -4.56 3.73
N GLY A 373 6.94 -4.43 4.03
CA GLY A 373 5.86 -5.03 3.23
C GLY A 373 5.23 -4.13 2.17
N ALA A 374 5.49 -2.82 2.23
CA ALA A 374 4.83 -1.86 1.36
C ALA A 374 5.76 -1.33 0.26
N TYR A 375 5.33 -1.41 -1.01
CA TYR A 375 6.05 -0.89 -2.17
C TYR A 375 7.47 -1.43 -2.31
N THR A 376 7.68 -2.70 -1.95
CA THR A 376 8.94 -3.44 -2.01
C THR A 376 8.88 -4.50 -3.12
N SER A 377 8.36 -5.69 -2.82
CA SER A 377 8.21 -6.76 -3.81
C SER A 377 7.32 -6.37 -5.01
N ALA A 378 6.38 -5.44 -4.83
CA ALA A 378 5.47 -5.00 -5.88
C ALA A 378 6.17 -4.36 -7.10
N ALA A 379 7.31 -3.72 -6.90
CA ALA A 379 8.09 -3.08 -7.97
C ALA A 379 9.42 -3.79 -8.26
N ALA A 380 9.65 -4.98 -7.69
CA ALA A 380 10.83 -5.78 -7.94
C ALA A 380 10.89 -6.27 -9.39
N SER A 381 12.09 -6.30 -9.94
CA SER A 381 12.39 -6.77 -11.29
C SER A 381 13.26 -8.04 -11.25
N THR A 382 13.47 -8.63 -12.43
CA THR A 382 14.38 -9.76 -12.60
C THR A 382 15.68 -9.35 -13.28
N PHE A 383 16.13 -8.11 -13.06
CA PHE A 383 17.37 -7.59 -13.62
C PHE A 383 18.58 -8.49 -13.26
N ASN A 384 19.49 -8.68 -14.17
CA ASN A 384 20.60 -9.65 -14.12
C ASN A 384 20.18 -11.12 -13.91
N GLY A 385 18.88 -11.45 -14.09
CA GLY A 385 18.36 -12.81 -13.93
C GLY A 385 18.09 -13.21 -12.47
N PHE A 386 18.19 -12.29 -11.50
CA PHE A 386 17.82 -12.56 -10.12
C PHE A 386 16.32 -12.80 -10.01
N GLN A 387 15.94 -13.78 -9.17
CA GLN A 387 14.53 -14.09 -8.92
C GLN A 387 13.94 -13.12 -7.91
N GLN A 388 12.61 -12.93 -7.97
CA GLN A 388 11.90 -12.21 -6.92
C GLN A 388 12.01 -12.94 -5.59
N THR A 389 12.18 -12.18 -4.51
CA THR A 389 12.34 -12.70 -3.16
C THR A 389 11.07 -13.40 -2.69
N ARG A 390 11.19 -14.67 -2.27
CA ARG A 390 10.07 -15.49 -1.83
C ARG A 390 9.52 -15.05 -0.47
N CYS A 391 8.22 -15.33 -0.25
CA CYS A 391 7.54 -15.09 1.02
C CYS A 391 7.34 -16.41 1.80
N VAL A 392 7.59 -16.38 3.09
CA VAL A 392 7.26 -17.40 4.07
C VAL A 392 6.20 -16.85 5.01
N PHE A 393 5.01 -17.41 4.97
CA PHE A 393 3.88 -16.92 5.77
C PHE A 393 3.85 -17.60 7.14
N CYS A 394 3.62 -16.81 8.19
CA CYS A 394 3.50 -17.28 9.56
C CYS A 394 2.40 -16.53 10.32
N PHE A 395 2.05 -17.07 11.47
CA PHE A 395 1.13 -16.47 12.44
C PHE A 395 1.75 -16.59 13.84
N VAL A 396 2.41 -15.53 14.33
CA VAL A 396 3.11 -15.52 15.62
C VAL A 396 2.81 -14.27 16.44
#